data_7cebc5fc3eb4c4e9f9c69ae16e528a00
#
_entry.id   7cebc5fc3eb4c4e9f9c69ae16e528a00
#
_cell.length_a   1.000
_cell.length_b   1.000
_cell.length_c   1.000
_cell.angle_alpha   90.00
_cell.angle_beta   90.00
_cell.angle_gamma   90.00
#
_symmetry.space_group_name_H-M   'P 1'
#
loop_
_entity.id
_entity.type
_entity.pdbx_description
1 polymer ?
#
loop_
_entity_poly.entity_id
_entity_poly.type
_entity_poly.pdbx_seq_one_letter_code
_entity_poly.pdbx_strand_id
1 'polypeptide(L)'
;MKILKYLFVCLTVISTFSIASAHHEKSYNFSDCEGQVGNLYVSEILESGTVEAFNKAVNLHQKFYRDRGFDVIVKANIEYNRDGEKTTEEPSRLTTVVMFPSLEVQNQWMNREFTDQDQDDFNSFLEIYNENTKVVVRKSNCYLN
;
A
#
# COMPACT_ATOMS: atom_id res chain seq x y z
N MET A 1 -74.66 -52.57 5.30
CA MET A 1 -73.77 -52.20 4.18
C MET A 1 -73.30 -50.76 4.37
N LYS A 2 -72.14 -50.54 4.99
CA LYS A 2 -71.60 -49.16 5.26
C LYS A 2 -70.27 -49.09 4.60
N ILE A 3 -70.18 -48.22 3.60
CA ILE A 3 -68.97 -47.94 2.83
C ILE A 3 -68.17 -46.89 3.58
N LEU A 4 -67.00 -47.28 4.07
CA LEU A 4 -66.05 -46.40 4.77
C LEU A 4 -65.09 -45.72 3.74
N LYS A 5 -65.24 -44.41 3.58
CA LYS A 5 -64.38 -43.60 2.71
C LYS A 5 -63.12 -43.29 3.44
N TYR A 6 -61.98 -43.80 2.95
CA TYR A 6 -60.67 -43.37 3.40
C TYR A 6 -60.23 -42.07 2.68
N LEU A 7 -60.08 -41.01 3.47
CA LEU A 7 -59.58 -39.73 3.02
C LEU A 7 -58.04 -39.78 3.11
N PHE A 8 -57.38 -39.84 1.96
CA PHE A 8 -55.95 -39.80 1.87
C PHE A 8 -55.49 -38.32 1.92
N VAL A 9 -54.95 -37.86 3.06
CA VAL A 9 -54.37 -36.55 3.20
C VAL A 9 -52.91 -36.65 2.75
N CYS A 10 -52.63 -36.16 1.55
CA CYS A 10 -51.27 -36.04 1.03
C CYS A 10 -50.58 -34.80 1.66
N LEU A 11 -49.75 -35.02 2.66
CA LEU A 11 -48.95 -33.98 3.28
C LEU A 11 -47.72 -33.72 2.39
N THR A 12 -47.76 -32.70 1.53
CA THR A 12 -46.61 -32.23 0.75
C THR A 12 -45.70 -31.43 1.65
N VAL A 13 -44.59 -32.03 2.06
CA VAL A 13 -43.49 -31.34 2.76
C VAL A 13 -42.73 -30.51 1.72
N ILE A 14 -42.97 -29.20 1.70
CA ILE A 14 -42.17 -28.27 0.91
C ILE A 14 -40.86 -28.03 1.66
N SER A 15 -39.81 -28.75 1.27
CA SER A 15 -38.46 -28.49 1.74
C SER A 15 -37.96 -27.19 1.08
N THR A 16 -37.98 -26.08 1.80
CA THR A 16 -37.31 -24.84 1.39
C THR A 16 -35.80 -25.05 1.50
N PHE A 17 -35.16 -25.34 0.37
CA PHE A 17 -33.71 -25.24 0.28
C PHE A 17 -33.31 -23.78 0.40
N SER A 18 -32.87 -23.35 1.58
CA SER A 18 -32.14 -22.10 1.75
C SER A 18 -30.79 -22.26 1.06
N ILE A 19 -30.62 -21.66 -0.13
CA ILE A 19 -29.35 -21.50 -0.76
C ILE A 19 -28.61 -20.44 0.09
N ALA A 20 -27.79 -20.88 1.04
CA ALA A 20 -26.83 -20.02 1.69
C ALA A 20 -25.82 -19.60 0.60
N SER A 21 -26.00 -18.41 0.04
CA SER A 21 -24.92 -17.76 -0.73
C SER A 21 -23.74 -17.60 0.22
N ALA A 22 -22.80 -18.51 0.12
CA ALA A 22 -21.47 -18.29 0.70
C ALA A 22 -20.89 -17.07 -0.04
N HIS A 23 -20.98 -15.89 0.55
CA HIS A 23 -20.15 -14.78 0.17
C HIS A 23 -18.71 -15.24 0.43
N HIS A 24 -18.05 -15.75 -0.60
CA HIS A 24 -16.62 -15.89 -0.61
C HIS A 24 -16.05 -14.45 -0.52
N GLU A 25 -15.75 -14.03 0.69
CA GLU A 25 -14.99 -12.82 0.92
C GLU A 25 -13.65 -13.04 0.20
N LYS A 26 -13.44 -12.37 -0.93
CA LYS A 26 -12.23 -12.49 -1.72
C LYS A 26 -11.10 -11.95 -0.84
N SER A 27 -10.24 -12.84 -0.32
CA SER A 27 -9.05 -12.40 0.39
C SER A 27 -8.11 -11.76 -0.63
N TYR A 28 -7.76 -10.50 -0.39
CA TYR A 28 -6.80 -9.77 -1.22
C TYR A 28 -5.40 -10.02 -0.66
N ASN A 29 -4.61 -10.84 -1.35
CA ASN A 29 -3.19 -10.99 -1.04
C ASN A 29 -2.38 -9.94 -1.81
N PHE A 30 -1.27 -9.49 -1.24
CA PHE A 30 -0.40 -8.51 -1.92
C PHE A 30 0.16 -9.05 -3.24
N SER A 31 0.41 -10.37 -3.32
CA SER A 31 0.82 -11.08 -4.54
C SER A 31 -0.19 -11.03 -5.69
N ASP A 32 -1.46 -10.74 -5.39
CA ASP A 32 -2.56 -10.67 -6.36
C ASP A 32 -2.82 -9.22 -6.81
N CYS A 33 -1.93 -8.29 -6.49
CA CYS A 33 -2.05 -6.89 -6.87
C CYS A 33 -1.89 -6.73 -8.39
N GLU A 34 -2.97 -6.32 -9.06
CA GLU A 34 -3.02 -6.06 -10.51
C GLU A 34 -2.69 -4.60 -10.86
N GLY A 35 -2.65 -3.71 -9.86
CA GLY A 35 -2.38 -2.28 -10.04
C GLY A 35 -0.94 -1.89 -9.72
N GLN A 36 -0.75 -0.61 -9.49
CA GLN A 36 0.52 -0.10 -9.00
C GLN A 36 0.78 -0.60 -7.57
N VAL A 37 2.03 -0.83 -7.23
CA VAL A 37 2.44 -1.15 -5.87
C VAL A 37 3.36 -0.08 -5.32
N GLY A 38 3.28 0.18 -4.03
CA GLY A 38 4.10 1.23 -3.43
C GLY A 38 4.59 0.88 -2.04
N ASN A 39 5.80 1.30 -1.75
CA ASN A 39 6.37 1.27 -0.41
C ASN A 39 6.18 2.64 0.24
N LEU A 40 5.42 2.67 1.31
CA LEU A 40 5.11 3.87 2.10
C LEU A 40 6.03 3.94 3.32
N TYR A 41 6.63 5.09 3.51
CA TYR A 41 7.45 5.43 4.67
C TYR A 41 6.91 6.71 5.31
N VAL A 42 6.41 6.62 6.55
CA VAL A 42 6.04 7.79 7.34
C VAL A 42 7.15 8.07 8.34
N SER A 43 7.60 9.31 8.38
CA SER A 43 8.75 9.74 9.16
C SER A 43 8.42 10.89 10.10
N GLU A 44 8.95 10.84 11.30
CA GLU A 44 9.06 11.99 12.20
C GLU A 44 10.23 12.87 11.77
N ILE A 45 10.09 14.18 11.91
CA ILE A 45 11.16 15.14 11.65
C ILE A 45 12.05 15.19 12.89
N LEU A 46 13.35 15.01 12.72
CA LEU A 46 14.33 15.16 13.81
C LEU A 46 14.50 16.63 14.17
N GLU A 47 15.00 16.91 15.38
CA GLU A 47 15.22 18.27 15.87
C GLU A 47 16.14 19.10 14.94
N SER A 48 17.16 18.45 14.34
CA SER A 48 18.04 19.04 13.33
C SER A 48 17.53 18.92 11.91
N GLY A 49 16.40 18.23 11.70
CA GLY A 49 15.89 17.92 10.38
C GLY A 49 15.17 19.10 9.73
N THR A 50 15.26 19.17 8.40
CA THR A 50 14.56 20.18 7.62
C THR A 50 13.79 19.56 6.46
N VAL A 51 12.67 20.19 6.09
CA VAL A 51 11.88 19.81 4.91
C VAL A 51 12.71 19.95 3.62
N GLU A 52 13.58 20.94 3.56
CA GLU A 52 14.45 21.16 2.40
C GLU A 52 15.43 20.00 2.20
N ALA A 53 16.14 19.58 3.25
CA ALA A 53 17.04 18.44 3.17
C ALA A 53 16.30 17.13 2.85
N PHE A 54 15.11 16.92 3.44
CA PHE A 54 14.27 15.80 3.09
C PHE A 54 13.89 15.81 1.59
N ASN A 55 13.50 16.96 1.04
CA ASN A 55 13.16 17.06 -0.38
C ASN A 55 14.37 16.81 -1.29
N LYS A 56 15.57 17.22 -0.86
CA LYS A 56 16.83 16.88 -1.56
C LYS A 56 17.03 15.36 -1.62
N ALA A 57 16.80 14.65 -0.50
CA ALA A 57 16.89 13.19 -0.46
C ALA A 57 15.87 12.53 -1.39
N VAL A 58 14.63 13.03 -1.42
CA VAL A 58 13.56 12.55 -2.33
C VAL A 58 13.99 12.68 -3.79
N ASN A 59 14.60 13.80 -4.17
CA ASN A 59 15.05 14.03 -5.55
C ASN A 59 16.21 13.10 -5.93
N LEU A 60 17.15 12.84 -5.04
CA LEU A 60 18.22 11.86 -5.25
C LEU A 60 17.67 10.44 -5.34
N HIS A 61 16.72 10.10 -4.48
CA HIS A 61 16.03 8.80 -4.49
C HIS A 61 15.26 8.58 -5.80
N GLN A 62 14.56 9.60 -6.31
CA GLN A 62 13.91 9.54 -7.63
C GLN A 62 14.95 9.35 -8.75
N LYS A 63 16.07 10.09 -8.69
CA LYS A 63 17.16 9.97 -9.66
C LYS A 63 17.76 8.57 -9.67
N PHE A 64 17.90 7.95 -8.51
CA PHE A 64 18.45 6.60 -8.33
C PHE A 64 17.73 5.54 -9.18
N TYR A 65 16.40 5.55 -9.22
CA TYR A 65 15.61 4.65 -10.06
C TYR A 65 15.70 5.00 -11.54
N ARG A 66 15.56 6.30 -11.84
CA ARG A 66 15.56 6.79 -13.22
C ARG A 66 16.89 6.49 -13.94
N ASP A 67 18.01 6.68 -13.30
CA ASP A 67 19.34 6.46 -13.88
C ASP A 67 19.57 4.96 -14.20
N ARG A 68 18.76 4.09 -13.61
CA ARG A 68 18.78 2.63 -13.82
C ARG A 68 17.68 2.13 -14.75
N GLY A 69 16.97 3.06 -15.40
CA GLY A 69 15.95 2.75 -16.40
C GLY A 69 14.64 2.20 -15.84
N PHE A 70 14.40 2.36 -14.53
CA PHE A 70 13.14 1.95 -13.92
C PHE A 70 12.16 3.13 -13.85
N ASP A 71 10.93 2.88 -14.35
CA ASP A 71 9.81 3.83 -14.27
C ASP A 71 9.17 3.78 -12.88
N VAL A 72 9.96 4.13 -11.87
CA VAL A 72 9.55 4.21 -10.48
C VAL A 72 9.35 5.66 -10.10
N ILE A 73 8.26 5.97 -9.42
CA ILE A 73 7.95 7.33 -8.97
C ILE A 73 8.19 7.41 -7.46
N VAL A 74 9.06 8.31 -7.04
CA VAL A 74 9.26 8.66 -5.64
C VAL A 74 8.52 9.96 -5.36
N LYS A 75 7.43 9.89 -4.58
CA LYS A 75 6.66 11.05 -4.14
C LYS A 75 6.83 11.26 -2.65
N ALA A 76 6.81 12.52 -2.25
CA ALA A 76 6.77 12.90 -0.85
C ALA A 76 5.65 13.89 -0.60
N ASN A 77 5.16 13.90 0.62
CA ASN A 77 4.24 14.91 1.12
C ASN A 77 4.60 15.29 2.56
N ILE A 78 4.18 16.49 2.91
CA ILE A 78 4.23 17.02 4.28
C ILE A 78 2.85 16.82 4.87
N GLU A 79 2.79 16.20 6.04
CA GLU A 79 1.55 16.01 6.78
C GLU A 79 1.39 17.11 7.82
N TYR A 80 0.19 17.66 7.91
CA TYR A 80 -0.22 18.62 8.92
C TYR A 80 -1.39 18.05 9.72
N ASN A 81 -1.43 18.31 11.02
CA ASN A 81 -2.58 17.91 11.82
C ASN A 81 -3.81 18.75 11.47
N ARG A 82 -5.00 18.16 11.60
CA ARG A 82 -6.28 18.84 11.47
C ARG A 82 -7.02 18.78 12.80
N ASP A 83 -7.54 19.95 13.20
CA ASP A 83 -8.49 20.09 14.30
C ASP A 83 -9.79 20.69 13.75
N GLY A 84 -10.77 19.81 13.49
CA GLY A 84 -11.97 20.15 12.76
C GLY A 84 -11.65 20.59 11.32
N GLU A 85 -11.96 21.84 10.98
CA GLU A 85 -11.69 22.42 9.66
C GLU A 85 -10.34 23.16 9.57
N LYS A 86 -9.65 23.32 10.70
CA LYS A 86 -8.37 24.03 10.76
C LYS A 86 -7.21 23.06 10.59
N THR A 87 -6.21 23.49 9.84
CA THR A 87 -4.93 22.79 9.68
C THR A 87 -3.87 23.51 10.51
N THR A 88 -2.98 22.76 11.16
CA THR A 88 -1.83 23.34 11.88
C THR A 88 -0.86 24.00 10.91
N GLU A 89 -0.12 25.01 11.36
CA GLU A 89 0.94 25.65 10.58
C GLU A 89 2.22 24.83 10.57
N GLU A 90 2.49 24.11 11.67
CA GLU A 90 3.66 23.26 11.81
C GLU A 90 3.44 21.88 11.18
N PRO A 91 4.40 21.37 10.41
CA PRO A 91 4.34 20.01 9.87
C PRO A 91 4.41 18.97 11.01
N SER A 92 3.57 17.95 10.91
CA SER A 92 3.53 16.86 11.88
C SER A 92 4.44 15.69 11.50
N ARG A 93 4.49 15.38 10.19
CA ARG A 93 5.26 14.24 9.63
C ARG A 93 5.64 14.51 8.19
N LEU A 94 6.59 13.69 7.71
CA LEU A 94 6.96 13.61 6.31
C LEU A 94 6.67 12.19 5.81
N THR A 95 6.11 12.07 4.62
CA THR A 95 5.78 10.78 4.03
C THR A 95 6.46 10.64 2.67
N THR A 96 7.09 9.50 2.42
CA THR A 96 7.63 9.12 1.12
C THR A 96 6.93 7.88 0.61
N VAL A 97 6.54 7.89 -0.65
CA VAL A 97 6.01 6.71 -1.35
C VAL A 97 6.89 6.42 -2.56
N VAL A 98 7.38 5.19 -2.63
CA VAL A 98 8.11 4.65 -3.79
C VAL A 98 7.13 3.78 -4.56
N MET A 99 6.62 4.28 -5.70
CA MET A 99 5.59 3.64 -6.51
C MET A 99 6.20 2.97 -7.74
N PHE A 100 5.93 1.67 -7.86
CA PHE A 100 6.26 0.86 -9.04
C PHE A 100 5.02 0.72 -9.92
N PRO A 101 5.16 0.70 -11.26
CA PRO A 101 4.04 0.53 -12.18
C PRO A 101 3.25 -0.76 -11.96
N SER A 102 3.92 -1.82 -11.49
CA SER A 102 3.32 -3.11 -11.17
C SER A 102 4.19 -3.90 -10.18
N LEU A 103 3.62 -4.97 -9.64
CA LEU A 103 4.36 -5.92 -8.82
C LEU A 103 5.50 -6.61 -9.59
N GLU A 104 5.32 -6.82 -10.90
CA GLU A 104 6.35 -7.39 -11.76
C GLU A 104 7.59 -6.47 -11.82
N VAL A 105 7.40 -5.17 -12.03
CA VAL A 105 8.49 -4.19 -12.07
C VAL A 105 9.18 -4.08 -10.71
N GLN A 106 8.42 -4.16 -9.60
CA GLN A 106 9.00 -4.22 -8.27
C GLN A 106 9.88 -5.46 -8.10
N ASN A 107 9.40 -6.63 -8.54
CA ASN A 107 10.16 -7.88 -8.47
C ASN A 107 11.43 -7.83 -9.36
N GLN A 108 11.36 -7.26 -10.55
CA GLN A 108 12.54 -7.04 -11.40
C GLN A 108 13.59 -6.17 -10.69
N TRP A 109 13.14 -5.09 -10.04
CA TRP A 109 14.01 -4.24 -9.25
C TRP A 109 14.66 -4.99 -8.08
N MET A 110 13.89 -5.76 -7.32
CA MET A 110 14.36 -6.49 -6.13
C MET A 110 15.33 -7.63 -6.46
N ASN A 111 15.20 -8.23 -7.65
CA ASN A 111 15.99 -9.39 -8.08
C ASN A 111 17.21 -8.99 -8.96
N ARG A 112 17.38 -7.71 -9.27
CA ARG A 112 18.54 -7.27 -10.05
C ARG A 112 19.82 -7.35 -9.24
N GLU A 113 20.94 -7.47 -9.93
CA GLU A 113 22.25 -7.33 -9.30
C GLU A 113 22.44 -5.91 -8.78
N PHE A 114 22.92 -5.79 -7.55
CA PHE A 114 23.19 -4.51 -6.88
C PHE A 114 24.70 -4.29 -6.87
N THR A 115 25.17 -3.28 -7.60
CA THR A 115 26.59 -2.98 -7.78
C THR A 115 27.13 -2.08 -6.66
N ASP A 116 28.48 -1.94 -6.57
CA ASP A 116 29.10 -1.00 -5.63
C ASP A 116 28.63 0.45 -5.89
N GLN A 117 28.50 0.85 -7.17
CA GLN A 117 27.95 2.16 -7.53
C GLN A 117 26.49 2.32 -7.07
N ASP A 118 25.70 1.25 -7.13
CA ASP A 118 24.33 1.28 -6.60
C ASP A 118 24.34 1.53 -5.09
N GLN A 119 25.27 0.92 -4.37
CA GLN A 119 25.40 1.09 -2.93
C GLN A 119 25.78 2.53 -2.57
N ASP A 120 26.72 3.12 -3.29
CA ASP A 120 27.16 4.50 -3.07
C ASP A 120 26.03 5.49 -3.34
N ASP A 121 25.33 5.33 -4.47
CA ASP A 121 24.18 6.18 -4.83
C ASP A 121 23.03 6.02 -3.84
N PHE A 122 22.76 4.78 -3.38
CA PHE A 122 21.74 4.49 -2.37
C PHE A 122 22.07 5.15 -1.04
N ASN A 123 23.31 5.02 -0.58
CA ASN A 123 23.77 5.62 0.67
C ASN A 123 23.67 7.14 0.62
N SER A 124 23.94 7.77 -0.53
CA SER A 124 23.96 9.24 -0.67
C SER A 124 22.63 9.91 -0.30
N PHE A 125 21.48 9.30 -0.64
CA PHE A 125 20.18 9.82 -0.23
C PHE A 125 19.72 9.28 1.13
N LEU A 126 20.11 8.04 1.47
CA LEU A 126 19.73 7.42 2.74
C LEU A 126 20.33 8.17 3.93
N GLU A 127 21.60 8.62 3.83
CA GLU A 127 22.25 9.43 4.85
C GLU A 127 21.46 10.72 5.10
N ILE A 128 21.08 11.44 4.03
CA ILE A 128 20.29 12.67 4.17
C ILE A 128 18.93 12.38 4.84
N TYR A 129 18.25 11.28 4.47
CA TYR A 129 17.02 10.90 5.17
C TYR A 129 17.26 10.66 6.65
N ASN A 130 18.28 9.86 7.00
CA ASN A 130 18.59 9.48 8.37
C ASN A 130 19.04 10.65 9.26
N GLU A 131 19.71 11.65 8.69
CA GLU A 131 20.10 12.87 9.40
C GLU A 131 18.93 13.82 9.70
N ASN A 132 17.87 13.73 8.90
CA ASN A 132 16.74 14.67 8.97
C ASN A 132 15.45 14.05 9.49
N THR A 133 15.30 12.72 9.40
CA THR A 133 14.06 12.06 9.73
C THR A 133 14.28 10.69 10.37
N LYS A 134 13.26 10.22 11.08
CA LYS A 134 13.18 8.86 11.62
C LYS A 134 11.92 8.17 11.11
N VAL A 135 12.09 7.11 10.33
CA VAL A 135 10.96 6.31 9.85
C VAL A 135 10.25 5.62 11.01
N VAL A 136 8.97 5.89 11.17
CA VAL A 136 8.11 5.32 12.23
C VAL A 136 7.07 4.34 11.70
N VAL A 137 6.72 4.42 10.40
CA VAL A 137 5.80 3.48 9.75
C VAL A 137 6.39 3.04 8.41
N ARG A 138 6.29 1.74 8.13
CA ARG A 138 6.57 1.14 6.80
C ARG A 138 5.40 0.28 6.40
N LYS A 139 4.89 0.50 5.18
CA LYS A 139 3.80 -0.31 4.61
C LYS A 139 4.04 -0.56 3.13
N SER A 140 3.53 -1.69 2.65
CA SER A 140 3.37 -1.92 1.22
C SER A 140 1.90 -1.76 0.86
N ASN A 141 1.64 -1.05 -0.22
CA ASN A 141 0.29 -0.74 -0.70
C ASN A 141 0.10 -1.32 -2.10
N CYS A 142 -1.08 -1.87 -2.34
CA CYS A 142 -1.61 -2.13 -3.66
C CYS A 142 -2.62 -1.04 -3.99
N TYR A 143 -2.40 -0.29 -5.06
CA TYR A 143 -3.31 0.78 -5.48
C TYR A 143 -4.36 0.19 -6.42
N LEU A 144 -5.62 0.31 -6.03
CA LEU A 144 -6.75 -0.14 -6.83
C LEU A 144 -7.02 0.87 -7.94
N ASN A 145 -7.28 0.36 -9.16
CA ASN A 145 -7.65 1.17 -10.33
C ASN A 145 -9.13 1.52 -10.31
#